data_fcbfad6a6cea9d4686b7b10df9c32ed1
#
_entry.id   fcbfad6a6cea9d4686b7b10df9c32ed1
#
_cell.length_a   1.000
_cell.length_b   1.000
_cell.length_c   1.000
_cell.angle_alpha   90.00
_cell.angle_beta   90.00
_cell.angle_gamma   90.00
#
_symmetry.space_group_name_H-M   'P 1'
#
loop_
_entity.id
_entity.type
_entity.pdbx_description
1 polymer ?
#
loop_
_entity_poly.entity_id
_entity_poly.type
_entity_poly.pdbx_seq_one_letter_code
_entity_poly.pdbx_strand_id
1 'polypeptide(L)'
;MTAICAVADCRSSVSSPLDNTMIRVGNAAYARDNKSFGLTTLRDRHVDIVGSSLRFAFRGKSGKEWKLKLVDRRIAGIVRGAQELPGQKLFQYLDEGGNRRPVRSDDVNRYIRDAAGDAFSSKHFRTWGGTIHAASLFARTELPESQAQQKRAMNSVIDKVAERLGNTRAVCRKCYIHPRVFEAWSQGRLLAEMAEANKRKRSIDGLDDEEVLVLRWLQTHER
;
A
#
# COMPACT_ATOMS: atom_id res chain seq x y z
N MET A 1 -11.55 -14.95 -24.39
CA MET A 1 -10.69 -14.69 -23.18
C MET A 1 -11.38 -15.37 -22.03
N THR A 2 -10.82 -16.45 -21.50
CA THR A 2 -11.46 -17.34 -20.52
C THR A 2 -11.69 -16.57 -19.19
N ALA A 3 -12.78 -16.84 -18.48
CA ALA A 3 -13.13 -16.22 -17.20
C ALA A 3 -11.99 -16.26 -16.16
N ILE A 4 -11.11 -17.27 -16.24
CA ILE A 4 -9.91 -17.42 -15.42
C ILE A 4 -8.90 -16.30 -15.68
N CYS A 5 -8.68 -15.87 -16.93
CA CYS A 5 -7.82 -14.73 -17.27
C CYS A 5 -8.39 -13.42 -16.72
N ALA A 6 -9.71 -13.21 -16.85
CA ALA A 6 -10.36 -11.99 -16.33
C ALA A 6 -10.26 -11.90 -14.80
N VAL A 7 -10.33 -13.02 -14.08
CA VAL A 7 -10.17 -13.09 -12.61
C VAL A 7 -8.72 -12.81 -12.22
N ALA A 8 -7.74 -13.40 -12.91
CA ALA A 8 -6.32 -13.17 -12.65
C ALA A 8 -5.93 -11.72 -12.96
N ASP A 9 -6.39 -11.17 -14.07
CA ASP A 9 -6.14 -9.77 -14.45
C ASP A 9 -6.79 -8.79 -13.47
N CYS A 10 -8.01 -9.07 -13.00
CA CYS A 10 -8.68 -8.23 -12.02
C CYS A 10 -7.99 -8.31 -10.64
N ARG A 11 -7.47 -9.48 -10.23
CA ARG A 11 -6.72 -9.64 -8.97
C ARG A 11 -5.36 -8.95 -9.02
N SER A 12 -4.61 -9.09 -10.12
CA SER A 12 -3.34 -8.40 -10.30
C SER A 12 -3.52 -6.89 -10.39
N SER A 13 -4.63 -6.41 -10.98
CA SER A 13 -4.96 -4.99 -11.05
C SER A 13 -5.32 -4.37 -9.68
N VAL A 14 -5.70 -5.20 -8.71
CA VAL A 14 -5.96 -4.76 -7.33
C VAL A 14 -4.68 -4.72 -6.49
N SER A 15 -3.70 -5.61 -6.73
CA SER A 15 -2.43 -5.60 -5.98
C SER A 15 -1.58 -4.37 -6.28
N SER A 16 -1.44 -3.96 -7.54
CA SER A 16 -0.66 -2.79 -7.91
C SER A 16 -1.16 -1.46 -7.30
N PRO A 17 -2.47 -1.15 -7.26
CA PRO A 17 -2.97 -0.02 -6.48
C PRO A 17 -2.73 -0.13 -4.97
N LEU A 18 -2.73 -1.33 -4.36
CA LEU A 18 -2.40 -1.49 -2.95
C LEU A 18 -0.96 -1.08 -2.67
N ASP A 19 -0.04 -1.51 -3.52
CA ASP A 19 1.38 -1.21 -3.43
C ASP A 19 1.64 0.29 -3.61
N ASN A 20 1.22 0.85 -4.73
CA ASN A 20 1.48 2.24 -5.08
C ASN A 20 0.77 3.26 -4.17
N THR A 21 -0.42 2.94 -3.65
CA THR A 21 -1.25 3.90 -2.91
C THR A 21 -1.37 3.63 -1.43
N MET A 22 -0.97 2.45 -0.98
CA MET A 22 -1.12 1.99 0.41
C MET A 22 -2.54 2.07 0.96
N ILE A 23 -3.57 2.12 0.09
CA ILE A 23 -4.96 2.09 0.54
C ILE A 23 -5.30 0.72 1.13
N ARG A 24 -6.35 0.66 1.95
CA ARG A 24 -6.82 -0.62 2.50
C ARG A 24 -7.52 -1.44 1.44
N VAL A 25 -7.39 -2.75 1.49
CA VAL A 25 -8.08 -3.66 0.57
C VAL A 25 -9.60 -3.46 0.57
N GLY A 26 -10.18 -3.05 1.70
CA GLY A 26 -11.62 -2.84 1.86
C GLY A 26 -12.31 -4.00 2.57
N ASN A 27 -13.52 -3.72 3.08
CA ASN A 27 -14.39 -4.71 3.71
C ASN A 27 -15.84 -4.33 3.41
N ALA A 28 -16.62 -5.30 2.94
CA ALA A 28 -18.00 -5.06 2.47
C ALA A 28 -18.95 -4.62 3.61
N ALA A 29 -18.78 -5.16 4.83
CA ALA A 29 -19.57 -4.75 5.98
C ALA A 29 -19.30 -3.29 6.35
N TYR A 30 -18.02 -2.90 6.43
CA TYR A 30 -17.66 -1.50 6.69
C TYR A 30 -18.14 -0.53 5.61
N ALA A 31 -18.14 -0.95 4.35
CA ALA A 31 -18.64 -0.12 3.25
C ALA A 31 -20.16 0.09 3.35
N ARG A 32 -20.91 -0.93 3.80
CA ARG A 32 -22.35 -0.86 4.00
C ARG A 32 -22.70 -0.02 5.23
N ASP A 33 -22.08 -0.33 6.37
CA ASP A 33 -22.52 0.17 7.67
C ASP A 33 -21.97 1.58 7.97
N ASN A 34 -20.74 1.86 7.54
CA ASN A 34 -20.04 3.12 7.84
C ASN A 34 -19.77 3.99 6.61
N LYS A 35 -20.23 3.59 5.42
CA LYS A 35 -19.91 4.27 4.15
C LYS A 35 -18.40 4.53 3.98
N SER A 36 -17.58 3.62 4.51
CA SER A 36 -16.12 3.67 4.48
C SER A 36 -15.59 2.65 3.48
N PHE A 37 -14.90 3.13 2.46
CA PHE A 37 -14.47 2.32 1.32
C PHE A 37 -12.98 1.98 1.40
N GLY A 38 -12.61 0.90 0.79
CA GLY A 38 -11.27 0.49 0.44
C GLY A 38 -11.31 -0.12 -0.95
N LEU A 39 -10.18 -0.54 -1.50
CA LEU A 39 -10.02 -0.86 -2.91
C LEU A 39 -11.13 -1.75 -3.48
N THR A 40 -11.38 -2.92 -2.89
CA THR A 40 -12.40 -3.89 -3.37
C THR A 40 -13.84 -3.43 -3.19
N THR A 41 -14.07 -2.35 -2.45
CA THR A 41 -15.39 -1.79 -2.18
C THR A 41 -15.61 -0.45 -2.86
N LEU A 42 -14.65 0.03 -3.66
CA LEU A 42 -14.82 1.23 -4.48
C LEU A 42 -15.99 1.06 -5.45
N ARG A 43 -16.60 2.17 -5.80
CA ARG A 43 -17.70 2.27 -6.76
C ARG A 43 -17.23 3.11 -7.95
N ASP A 44 -17.93 3.00 -9.08
CA ASP A 44 -17.62 3.74 -10.31
C ASP A 44 -17.49 5.25 -10.07
N ARG A 45 -18.37 5.82 -9.27
CA ARG A 45 -18.34 7.23 -8.88
C ARG A 45 -17.11 7.67 -8.08
N HIS A 46 -16.29 6.74 -7.63
CA HIS A 46 -15.07 7.01 -6.85
C HIS A 46 -13.82 7.09 -7.71
N VAL A 47 -13.94 6.85 -9.00
CA VAL A 47 -12.83 6.96 -9.95
C VAL A 47 -13.22 7.76 -11.17
N ASP A 48 -12.33 8.64 -11.59
CA ASP A 48 -12.36 9.35 -12.86
C ASP A 48 -11.13 8.90 -13.69
N ILE A 49 -11.36 8.56 -14.97
CA ILE A 49 -10.34 8.01 -15.86
C ILE A 49 -10.15 8.90 -17.07
N VAL A 50 -8.96 9.48 -17.18
CA VAL A 50 -8.57 10.29 -18.36
C VAL A 50 -7.31 9.69 -18.98
N GLY A 51 -7.44 9.07 -20.14
CA GLY A 51 -6.35 8.34 -20.79
C GLY A 51 -5.83 7.19 -19.92
N SER A 52 -4.56 7.25 -19.49
CA SER A 52 -3.93 6.31 -18.58
C SER A 52 -3.96 6.77 -17.11
N SER A 53 -4.56 7.91 -16.81
CA SER A 53 -4.62 8.49 -15.47
C SER A 53 -5.94 8.15 -14.79
N LEU A 54 -5.83 7.50 -13.61
CA LEU A 54 -6.96 7.23 -12.72
C LEU A 54 -6.88 8.19 -11.53
N ARG A 55 -7.98 8.88 -11.25
CA ARG A 55 -8.13 9.76 -10.09
C ARG A 55 -9.18 9.15 -9.18
N PHE A 56 -8.75 8.75 -7.98
CA PHE A 56 -9.64 8.20 -6.98
C PHE A 56 -10.01 9.27 -5.95
N ALA A 57 -11.31 9.37 -5.64
CA ALA A 57 -11.82 10.22 -4.58
C ALA A 57 -12.88 9.45 -3.78
N PHE A 58 -12.58 9.12 -2.52
CA PHE A 58 -13.48 8.34 -1.69
C PHE A 58 -13.24 8.54 -0.19
N ARG A 59 -14.23 8.20 0.61
CA ARG A 59 -14.15 8.21 2.07
C ARG A 59 -13.69 6.84 2.57
N GLY A 60 -12.54 6.81 3.23
CA GLY A 60 -11.95 5.61 3.81
C GLY A 60 -12.28 5.43 5.30
N LYS A 61 -11.58 4.51 5.95
CA LYS A 61 -11.75 4.20 7.38
C LYS A 61 -11.64 5.46 8.24
N SER A 62 -12.49 5.55 9.26
CA SER A 62 -12.59 6.69 10.19
C SER A 62 -12.96 8.02 9.51
N GLY A 63 -13.66 7.94 8.37
CA GLY A 63 -14.13 9.12 7.65
C GLY A 63 -13.06 9.88 6.88
N LYS A 64 -11.82 9.40 6.83
CA LYS A 64 -10.73 10.07 6.13
C LYS A 64 -10.99 10.12 4.63
N GLU A 65 -10.92 11.30 4.05
CA GLU A 65 -11.01 11.48 2.61
C GLU A 65 -9.69 11.08 1.94
N TRP A 66 -9.81 10.31 0.86
CA TRP A 66 -8.71 9.89 0.02
C TRP A 66 -8.84 10.52 -1.35
N LYS A 67 -7.77 11.17 -1.80
CA LYS A 67 -7.61 11.69 -3.16
C LYS A 67 -6.28 11.16 -3.69
N LEU A 68 -6.34 10.24 -4.64
CA LEU A 68 -5.18 9.55 -5.18
C LEU A 68 -5.16 9.68 -6.69
N LYS A 69 -3.95 9.75 -7.25
CA LYS A 69 -3.73 9.69 -8.69
C LYS A 69 -2.80 8.52 -8.98
N LEU A 70 -3.22 7.66 -9.89
CA LEU A 70 -2.40 6.58 -10.43
C LEU A 70 -2.31 6.76 -11.95
N VAL A 71 -1.13 6.63 -12.50
CA VAL A 71 -0.91 6.65 -13.96
C VAL A 71 -0.44 5.28 -14.37
N ASP A 72 -1.34 4.50 -14.93
CA ASP A 72 -1.07 3.14 -15.40
C ASP A 72 -2.06 2.78 -16.51
N ARG A 73 -1.52 2.55 -17.73
CA ARG A 73 -2.33 2.25 -18.92
C ARG A 73 -3.09 0.92 -18.80
N ARG A 74 -2.46 -0.09 -18.19
CA ARG A 74 -3.05 -1.43 -18.03
C ARG A 74 -4.21 -1.37 -17.04
N ILE A 75 -3.97 -0.77 -15.87
CA ILE A 75 -5.00 -0.63 -14.83
C ILE A 75 -6.15 0.25 -15.33
N ALA A 76 -5.86 1.35 -16.03
CA ALA A 76 -6.90 2.20 -16.61
C ALA A 76 -7.77 1.43 -17.62
N GLY A 77 -7.18 0.55 -18.44
CA GLY A 77 -7.92 -0.31 -19.36
C GLY A 77 -8.85 -1.29 -18.63
N ILE A 78 -8.34 -1.95 -17.59
CA ILE A 78 -9.12 -2.93 -16.80
C ILE A 78 -10.28 -2.24 -16.06
N VAL A 79 -10.01 -1.10 -15.42
CA VAL A 79 -11.04 -0.35 -14.67
C VAL A 79 -12.11 0.20 -15.60
N ARG A 80 -11.72 0.67 -16.80
CA ARG A 80 -12.70 1.13 -17.83
C ARG A 80 -13.59 -0.03 -18.28
N GLY A 81 -13.02 -1.19 -18.61
CA GLY A 81 -13.81 -2.38 -18.95
C GLY A 81 -14.71 -2.86 -17.81
N ALA A 82 -14.30 -2.71 -16.56
CA ALA A 82 -15.14 -3.02 -15.41
C ALA A 82 -16.30 -2.02 -15.24
N GLN A 83 -16.12 -0.74 -15.59
CA GLN A 83 -17.19 0.28 -15.56
C GLN A 83 -18.26 0.04 -16.65
N GLU A 84 -17.93 -0.64 -17.74
CA GLU A 84 -18.89 -1.03 -18.78
C GLU A 84 -19.86 -2.12 -18.30
N LEU A 85 -19.49 -2.86 -17.26
CA LEU A 85 -20.39 -3.85 -16.66
C LEU A 85 -21.46 -3.17 -15.82
N PRO A 86 -22.75 -3.58 -15.96
CA PRO A 86 -23.83 -2.99 -15.16
C PRO A 86 -23.54 -3.18 -13.66
N GLY A 87 -23.78 -2.15 -12.86
CA GLY A 87 -23.62 -2.16 -11.40
C GLY A 87 -22.79 -1.00 -10.89
N GLN A 88 -22.65 -0.88 -9.58
CA GLN A 88 -21.97 0.25 -8.93
C GLN A 88 -20.57 -0.10 -8.40
N LYS A 89 -20.14 -1.35 -8.48
CA LYS A 89 -18.85 -1.79 -7.94
C LYS A 89 -17.77 -1.66 -8.99
N LEU A 90 -16.68 -1.00 -8.66
CA LEU A 90 -15.58 -0.76 -9.57
C LEU A 90 -14.83 -2.05 -9.94
N PHE A 91 -14.58 -2.94 -8.97
CA PHE A 91 -13.88 -4.19 -9.21
C PHE A 91 -14.85 -5.36 -9.20
N GLN A 92 -15.21 -5.80 -10.40
CA GLN A 92 -16.10 -6.93 -10.64
C GLN A 92 -15.67 -7.68 -11.92
N TYR A 93 -16.12 -8.92 -12.05
CA TYR A 93 -15.85 -9.78 -13.20
C TYR A 93 -17.08 -10.64 -13.51
N LEU A 94 -17.10 -11.23 -14.69
CA LEU A 94 -18.08 -12.25 -15.05
C LEU A 94 -17.51 -13.64 -14.73
N ASP A 95 -18.27 -14.47 -13.99
CA ASP A 95 -17.91 -15.87 -13.80
C ASP A 95 -18.18 -16.70 -15.07
N GLU A 96 -17.86 -18.00 -15.04
CA GLU A 96 -18.02 -18.89 -16.19
C GLU A 96 -19.49 -19.01 -16.67
N GLY A 97 -20.44 -18.78 -15.79
CA GLY A 97 -21.86 -18.73 -16.10
C GLY A 97 -22.36 -17.36 -16.55
N GLY A 98 -21.46 -16.38 -16.77
CA GLY A 98 -21.82 -15.02 -17.15
C GLY A 98 -22.40 -14.17 -16.00
N ASN A 99 -22.37 -14.67 -14.74
CA ASN A 99 -22.88 -13.93 -13.61
C ASN A 99 -21.84 -12.94 -13.09
N ARG A 100 -22.28 -11.75 -12.72
CA ARG A 100 -21.41 -10.71 -12.14
C ARG A 100 -20.99 -11.08 -10.72
N ARG A 101 -19.69 -11.07 -10.49
CA ARG A 101 -19.08 -11.31 -9.19
C ARG A 101 -18.20 -10.12 -8.78
N PRO A 102 -18.40 -9.55 -7.59
CA PRO A 102 -17.48 -8.54 -7.08
C PRO A 102 -16.19 -9.21 -6.62
N VAL A 103 -15.05 -8.55 -6.86
CA VAL A 103 -13.79 -8.91 -6.20
C VAL A 103 -13.91 -8.55 -4.73
N ARG A 104 -13.62 -9.51 -3.84
CA ARG A 104 -13.66 -9.36 -2.39
C ARG A 104 -12.26 -9.30 -1.79
N SER A 105 -12.16 -8.81 -0.56
CA SER A 105 -10.90 -8.82 0.19
C SER A 105 -10.27 -10.21 0.33
N ASP A 106 -11.11 -11.24 0.44
CA ASP A 106 -10.66 -12.63 0.57
C ASP A 106 -10.06 -13.15 -0.74
N ASP A 107 -10.61 -12.73 -1.89
CA ASP A 107 -10.08 -13.09 -3.21
C ASP A 107 -8.69 -12.49 -3.41
N VAL A 108 -8.50 -11.22 -3.00
CA VAL A 108 -7.19 -10.54 -3.05
C VAL A 108 -6.19 -11.20 -2.12
N ASN A 109 -6.57 -11.48 -0.87
CA ASN A 109 -5.67 -12.12 0.08
C ASN A 109 -5.35 -13.57 -0.31
N ARG A 110 -6.28 -14.29 -0.95
CA ARG A 110 -6.00 -15.61 -1.52
C ARG A 110 -4.96 -15.53 -2.63
N TYR A 111 -5.15 -14.61 -3.59
CA TYR A 111 -4.18 -14.37 -4.65
C TYR A 111 -2.78 -14.05 -4.12
N ILE A 112 -2.70 -13.21 -3.06
CA ILE A 112 -1.42 -12.87 -2.43
C ILE A 112 -0.77 -14.11 -1.80
N ARG A 113 -1.55 -14.95 -1.10
CA ARG A 113 -1.04 -16.19 -0.51
C ARG A 113 -0.58 -17.19 -1.58
N ASP A 114 -1.36 -17.34 -2.65
CA ASP A 114 -1.03 -18.24 -3.76
C ASP A 114 0.30 -17.81 -4.44
N ALA A 115 0.58 -16.50 -4.50
CA ALA A 115 1.77 -15.94 -5.14
C ALA A 115 3.00 -15.85 -4.22
N ALA A 116 2.81 -15.55 -2.93
CA ALA A 116 3.89 -15.20 -2.00
C ALA A 116 3.97 -16.11 -0.76
N GLY A 117 3.00 -17.00 -0.56
CA GLY A 117 2.91 -17.92 0.58
C GLY A 117 1.91 -17.48 1.65
N ASP A 118 1.50 -18.44 2.49
CA ASP A 118 0.38 -18.31 3.43
C ASP A 118 0.57 -17.21 4.50
N ALA A 119 1.82 -16.84 4.79
CA ALA A 119 2.14 -15.79 5.76
C ALA A 119 1.78 -14.39 5.26
N PHE A 120 1.55 -14.20 3.95
CA PHE A 120 1.37 -12.88 3.35
C PHE A 120 -0.11 -12.51 3.13
N SER A 121 -0.37 -11.21 3.21
CA SER A 121 -1.69 -10.62 2.97
C SER A 121 -1.57 -9.16 2.55
N SER A 122 -2.66 -8.56 2.10
CA SER A 122 -2.73 -7.14 1.74
C SER A 122 -2.27 -6.17 2.85
N LYS A 123 -2.24 -6.60 4.12
CA LYS A 123 -1.71 -5.79 5.22
C LYS A 123 -0.20 -5.55 5.07
N HIS A 124 0.55 -6.52 4.53
CA HIS A 124 2.01 -6.45 4.42
C HIS A 124 2.47 -5.35 3.46
N PHE A 125 1.72 -5.04 2.39
CA PHE A 125 2.00 -3.89 1.53
C PHE A 125 2.05 -2.58 2.33
N ARG A 126 1.12 -2.41 3.25
CA ARG A 126 1.04 -1.21 4.11
C ARG A 126 2.15 -1.17 5.17
N THR A 127 2.55 -2.33 5.68
CA THR A 127 3.68 -2.44 6.63
C THR A 127 4.99 -2.17 5.91
N TRP A 128 5.17 -2.74 4.72
CA TRP A 128 6.34 -2.52 3.89
C TRP A 128 6.46 -1.05 3.48
N GLY A 129 5.47 -0.50 2.81
CA GLY A 129 5.49 0.90 2.40
C GLY A 129 5.57 1.90 3.56
N GLY A 130 4.97 1.59 4.72
CA GLY A 130 5.12 2.39 5.93
C GLY A 130 6.54 2.37 6.48
N THR A 131 7.21 1.21 6.42
CA THR A 131 8.62 1.05 6.83
C THR A 131 9.56 1.80 5.90
N ILE A 132 9.40 1.66 4.58
CA ILE A 132 10.22 2.38 3.59
C ILE A 132 10.08 3.89 3.78
N HIS A 133 8.84 4.38 3.82
CA HIS A 133 8.59 5.80 3.98
C HIS A 133 9.14 6.35 5.31
N ALA A 134 9.04 5.59 6.41
CA ALA A 134 9.66 5.96 7.69
C ALA A 134 11.18 5.99 7.58
N ALA A 135 11.81 4.95 7.02
CA ALA A 135 13.27 4.88 6.88
C ALA A 135 13.81 6.05 6.05
N SER A 136 13.17 6.36 4.92
CA SER A 136 13.53 7.49 4.06
C SER A 136 13.39 8.83 4.78
N LEU A 137 12.32 9.05 5.54
CA LEU A 137 12.12 10.28 6.31
C LEU A 137 13.12 10.41 7.45
N PHE A 138 13.38 9.33 8.20
CA PHE A 138 14.35 9.33 9.28
C PHE A 138 15.78 9.52 8.79
N ALA A 139 16.14 8.97 7.64
CA ALA A 139 17.46 9.20 7.03
C ALA A 139 17.72 10.68 6.67
N ARG A 140 16.63 11.46 6.46
CA ARG A 140 16.70 12.92 6.19
C ARG A 140 16.47 13.78 7.44
N THR A 141 16.29 13.15 8.59
CA THR A 141 16.01 13.84 9.86
C THR A 141 17.25 13.76 10.75
N GLU A 142 17.85 14.89 11.02
CA GLU A 142 18.97 14.96 11.96
C GLU A 142 18.56 14.45 13.35
N LEU A 143 19.48 13.78 14.03
CA LEU A 143 19.27 13.32 15.40
C LEU A 143 19.62 14.47 16.36
N PRO A 144 18.64 15.08 17.04
CA PRO A 144 18.92 16.14 18.00
C PRO A 144 19.64 15.61 19.24
N GLU A 145 20.41 16.47 19.92
CA GLU A 145 21.12 16.09 21.15
C GLU A 145 20.15 15.84 22.34
N SER A 146 19.10 16.65 22.45
CA SER A 146 18.13 16.54 23.53
C SER A 146 17.11 15.42 23.31
N GLN A 147 16.91 14.57 24.30
CA GLN A 147 15.89 13.50 24.25
C GLN A 147 14.47 14.04 23.99
N ALA A 148 14.14 15.22 24.53
CA ALA A 148 12.86 15.85 24.29
C ALA A 148 12.68 16.25 22.82
N GLN A 149 13.73 16.77 22.20
CA GLN A 149 13.74 17.10 20.76
C GLN A 149 13.72 15.84 19.91
N GLN A 150 14.48 14.81 20.27
CA GLN A 150 14.44 13.49 19.59
C GLN A 150 13.02 12.91 19.56
N LYS A 151 12.33 12.95 20.70
CA LYS A 151 10.92 12.49 20.79
C LYS A 151 10.01 13.31 19.90
N ARG A 152 10.20 14.62 19.81
CA ARG A 152 9.41 15.50 18.92
C ARG A 152 9.69 15.18 17.44
N ALA A 153 10.97 15.06 17.06
CA ALA A 153 11.37 14.71 15.70
C ALA A 153 10.83 13.34 15.28
N MET A 154 10.97 12.33 16.14
CA MET A 154 10.41 11.00 15.92
C MET A 154 8.88 11.04 15.71
N ASN A 155 8.15 11.76 16.56
CA ASN A 155 6.71 11.90 16.43
C ASN A 155 6.31 12.59 15.12
N SER A 156 7.06 13.64 14.71
CA SER A 156 6.83 14.35 13.45
C SER A 156 6.98 13.42 12.24
N VAL A 157 8.00 12.56 12.22
CA VAL A 157 8.18 11.56 11.15
C VAL A 157 7.04 10.56 11.14
N ILE A 158 6.67 10.02 12.32
CA ILE A 158 5.56 9.06 12.42
C ILE A 158 4.23 9.69 11.97
N ASP A 159 4.01 10.97 12.25
CA ASP A 159 2.81 11.69 11.80
C ASP A 159 2.71 11.75 10.28
N LYS A 160 3.82 12.02 9.58
CA LYS A 160 3.86 12.00 8.11
C LYS A 160 3.53 10.62 7.56
N VAL A 161 4.07 9.56 8.16
CA VAL A 161 3.74 8.18 7.80
C VAL A 161 2.25 7.88 8.09
N ALA A 162 1.75 8.33 9.23
CA ALA A 162 0.36 8.14 9.64
C ALA A 162 -0.61 8.86 8.69
N GLU A 163 -0.26 10.06 8.26
CA GLU A 163 -1.00 10.81 7.26
C GLU A 163 -1.10 10.04 5.94
N ARG A 164 0.04 9.57 5.40
CA ARG A 164 0.09 8.79 4.15
C ARG A 164 -0.71 7.49 4.25
N LEU A 165 -0.61 6.77 5.37
CA LEU A 165 -1.35 5.51 5.60
C LEU A 165 -2.81 5.72 5.99
N GLY A 166 -3.25 6.93 6.29
CA GLY A 166 -4.59 7.18 6.85
C GLY A 166 -4.83 6.46 8.18
N ASN A 167 -3.85 6.57 9.09
CA ASN A 167 -3.87 5.95 10.42
C ASN A 167 -3.58 6.98 11.51
N THR A 168 -3.61 6.55 12.78
CA THR A 168 -3.12 7.33 13.92
C THR A 168 -1.63 7.06 14.12
N ARG A 169 -0.92 8.00 14.76
CA ARG A 169 0.49 7.85 15.15
C ARG A 169 0.73 6.54 15.91
N ALA A 170 -0.09 6.26 16.91
CA ALA A 170 0.05 5.07 17.75
C ALA A 170 -0.05 3.77 16.95
N VAL A 171 -1.00 3.69 16.01
CA VAL A 171 -1.17 2.53 15.15
C VAL A 171 -0.01 2.39 14.18
N CYS A 172 0.47 3.48 13.58
CA CYS A 172 1.62 3.42 12.67
C CYS A 172 2.87 2.93 13.38
N ARG A 173 3.19 3.51 14.54
CA ARG A 173 4.34 3.11 15.34
C ARG A 173 4.31 1.62 15.72
N LYS A 174 3.15 1.10 16.11
CA LYS A 174 3.02 -0.28 16.59
C LYS A 174 2.93 -1.32 15.47
N CYS A 175 2.31 -0.97 14.33
CA CYS A 175 1.84 -1.98 13.36
C CYS A 175 2.38 -1.82 11.94
N TYR A 176 2.95 -0.67 11.58
CA TYR A 176 3.27 -0.36 10.18
C TYR A 176 4.70 0.14 9.96
N ILE A 177 5.48 0.30 11.00
CA ILE A 177 6.89 0.70 10.88
C ILE A 177 7.74 -0.36 11.59
N HIS A 178 8.74 -0.88 10.90
CA HIS A 178 9.63 -1.86 11.48
C HIS A 178 10.41 -1.25 12.67
N PRO A 179 10.48 -1.93 13.84
CA PRO A 179 11.08 -1.36 15.07
C PRO A 179 12.52 -0.90 14.88
N ARG A 180 13.29 -1.62 14.07
CA ARG A 180 14.68 -1.29 13.77
C ARG A 180 14.88 0.12 13.21
N VAL A 181 13.90 0.67 12.47
CA VAL A 181 13.98 2.05 11.96
C VAL A 181 14.13 3.06 13.10
N PHE A 182 13.34 2.87 14.16
CA PHE A 182 13.41 3.74 15.35
C PHE A 182 14.71 3.54 16.11
N GLU A 183 15.12 2.28 16.27
CA GLU A 183 16.33 1.92 17.00
C GLU A 183 17.58 2.47 16.34
N ALA A 184 17.78 2.20 15.05
CA ALA A 184 18.95 2.66 14.33
C ALA A 184 19.02 4.21 14.27
N TRP A 185 17.86 4.88 14.09
CA TRP A 185 17.83 6.35 14.08
C TRP A 185 18.15 6.93 15.46
N SER A 186 17.53 6.42 16.54
CA SER A 186 17.77 6.94 17.89
C SER A 186 19.20 6.73 18.39
N GLN A 187 19.92 5.77 17.80
CA GLN A 187 21.33 5.49 18.06
C GLN A 187 22.28 6.23 17.09
N GLY A 188 21.76 7.05 16.18
CA GLY A 188 22.55 7.78 15.19
C GLY A 188 23.18 6.91 14.09
N ARG A 189 22.81 5.64 13.98
CA ARG A 189 23.41 4.67 13.07
C ARG A 189 22.71 4.54 11.71
N LEU A 190 21.44 4.93 11.61
CA LEU A 190 20.60 4.67 10.43
C LEU A 190 21.25 5.11 9.12
N LEU A 191 21.78 6.33 9.08
CA LEU A 191 22.33 6.91 7.86
C LEU A 191 23.59 6.18 7.40
N ALA A 192 24.49 5.85 8.33
CA ALA A 192 25.71 5.09 8.05
C ALA A 192 25.39 3.65 7.60
N GLU A 193 24.46 2.97 8.28
CA GLU A 193 24.05 1.61 7.93
C GLU A 193 23.37 1.55 6.56
N MET A 194 22.50 2.52 6.23
CA MET A 194 21.87 2.61 4.90
C MET A 194 22.90 2.93 3.80
N ALA A 195 23.87 3.81 4.07
CA ALA A 195 24.95 4.11 3.12
C ALA A 195 25.79 2.87 2.82
N GLU A 196 26.09 2.05 3.83
CA GLU A 196 26.79 0.76 3.65
C GLU A 196 25.96 -0.23 2.82
N ALA A 197 24.67 -0.35 3.11
CA ALA A 197 23.75 -1.21 2.35
C ALA A 197 23.66 -0.79 0.87
N ASN A 198 23.78 0.51 0.57
CA ASN A 198 23.72 1.06 -0.79
C ASN A 198 24.97 0.77 -1.64
N LYS A 199 26.11 0.42 -1.04
CA LYS A 199 27.32 0.06 -1.80
C LYS A 199 27.13 -1.16 -2.69
N ARG A 200 26.22 -2.04 -2.37
CA ARG A 200 25.88 -3.24 -3.14
C ARG A 200 24.88 -2.93 -4.25
N LYS A 201 25.25 -2.16 -5.26
CA LYS A 201 24.41 -1.74 -6.38
C LYS A 201 23.95 -2.92 -7.25
N ARG A 202 22.86 -3.59 -6.90
CA ARG A 202 22.13 -4.50 -7.80
C ARG A 202 20.65 -4.15 -7.71
N SER A 203 20.01 -3.90 -8.84
CA SER A 203 18.55 -3.80 -8.92
C SER A 203 17.91 -5.14 -8.54
N ILE A 204 16.71 -5.10 -8.03
CA ILE A 204 15.87 -6.28 -7.82
C ILE A 204 14.61 -6.02 -8.63
N ASP A 205 14.28 -6.94 -9.53
CA ASP A 205 13.11 -6.80 -10.38
C ASP A 205 11.84 -6.59 -9.54
N GLY A 206 11.07 -5.57 -9.90
CA GLY A 206 9.82 -5.24 -9.24
C GLY A 206 9.95 -4.33 -8.02
N LEU A 207 11.17 -3.98 -7.59
CA LEU A 207 11.41 -3.03 -6.49
C LEU A 207 12.06 -1.74 -7.00
N ASP A 208 11.68 -0.61 -6.43
CA ASP A 208 12.36 0.65 -6.66
C ASP A 208 13.67 0.77 -5.82
N ASP A 209 14.45 1.82 -6.07
CA ASP A 209 15.76 2.01 -5.41
C ASP A 209 15.64 2.20 -3.88
N GLU A 210 14.57 2.86 -3.40
CA GLU A 210 14.32 3.02 -1.96
C GLU A 210 13.94 1.68 -1.32
N GLU A 211 13.12 0.87 -1.99
CA GLU A 211 12.73 -0.47 -1.56
C GLU A 211 13.92 -1.40 -1.47
N VAL A 212 14.76 -1.43 -2.52
CA VAL A 212 15.98 -2.24 -2.56
C VAL A 212 16.94 -1.84 -1.43
N LEU A 213 17.09 -0.55 -1.19
CA LEU A 213 17.96 -0.03 -0.12
C LEU A 213 17.47 -0.48 1.26
N VAL A 214 16.20 -0.26 1.57
CA VAL A 214 15.63 -0.62 2.87
C VAL A 214 15.62 -2.12 3.08
N LEU A 215 15.31 -2.92 2.05
CA LEU A 215 15.35 -4.38 2.12
C LEU A 215 16.75 -4.87 2.49
N ARG A 216 17.77 -4.40 1.81
CA ARG A 216 19.16 -4.80 2.08
C ARG A 216 19.62 -4.38 3.46
N TRP A 217 19.27 -3.15 3.85
CA TRP A 217 19.58 -2.66 5.18
C TRP A 217 18.97 -3.53 6.27
N LEU A 218 17.72 -3.95 6.14
CA LEU A 218 17.07 -4.85 7.09
C LEU A 218 17.74 -6.23 7.10
N GLN A 219 17.99 -6.83 5.92
CA GLN A 219 18.61 -8.16 5.80
C GLN A 219 20.03 -8.23 6.39
N THR A 220 20.80 -7.15 6.34
CA THR A 220 22.18 -7.12 6.87
C THR A 220 22.19 -7.28 8.40
N HIS A 221 21.06 -7.08 9.06
CA HIS A 221 20.99 -6.99 10.52
C HIS A 221 19.99 -7.98 11.17
N GLU A 222 19.39 -8.87 10.38
CA GLU A 222 18.57 -9.99 10.88
C GLU A 222 19.40 -11.24 11.27
N ARG A 223 20.74 -11.10 11.30
CA ARG A 223 21.67 -12.17 11.70
C ARG A 223 22.09 -12.05 13.15
#